data_a5cc2e8ff514c1354d7633a02b1f7036
#
_entry.id   a5cc2e8ff514c1354d7633a02b1f7036
#
_cell.length_a   1.000
_cell.length_b   1.000
_cell.length_c   1.000
_cell.angle_alpha   90.00
_cell.angle_beta   90.00
_cell.angle_gamma   90.00
#
_symmetry.space_group_name_H-M   'P 1'
#
loop_
_entity.id
_entity.type
_entity.pdbx_description
1 polymer ?
#
loop_
_entity_poly.entity_id
_entity_poly.type
_entity_poly.pdbx_seq_one_letter_code
_entity_poly.pdbx_strand_id
1 'polypeptide(L)'
;MTASSIPMPKTRIKRKRWKRIVRRLVLFLLLLIVLAVAGLIIWSNLRTQLTVTYDTYTASIGSISNAMSFSGSFALVDSATYTAEADTTVRTVYVAEDERVQKGDRLMRLSNGQTVEAGFDGTVNELSVEPDDSVAAGDSLVQLADFDHLTVSIRVDEYDISNVSVGQECTVTVTALETSYPSVIEHINYISASSGSVAYYTATANVEVSEGVYPGMQVTVTIPQEEASDVVVLRMDALSFDQNNSAFVYQMDENGELYAQYVEVGINNGNYVQIVSGLEAGDTVYVEAQTEETTANSLMSLFGISPRNEFNGGNRGGGGGFQGFDGSFDPGTMPSGGGSMGGFPGGQ
;
A
#
# COMPACT_ATOMS: atom_id res chain seq x y z
N MET A 1 58.47 -59.12 -93.57
CA MET A 1 57.07 -58.81 -93.17
C MET A 1 57.14 -57.95 -91.93
N THR A 2 56.93 -56.68 -92.10
CA THR A 2 57.11 -55.60 -91.11
C THR A 2 55.86 -55.37 -90.30
N ALA A 3 55.99 -55.45 -88.98
CA ALA A 3 54.91 -55.10 -88.04
C ALA A 3 55.11 -53.63 -87.59
N SER A 4 54.15 -52.81 -87.92
CA SER A 4 54.00 -51.41 -87.55
C SER A 4 53.58 -51.23 -86.08
N SER A 5 54.39 -50.51 -85.29
CA SER A 5 54.02 -50.12 -83.94
C SER A 5 53.36 -48.74 -83.91
N ILE A 6 52.15 -48.66 -83.37
CA ILE A 6 51.37 -47.43 -83.16
C ILE A 6 51.76 -46.78 -81.81
N PRO A 7 52.14 -45.48 -81.75
CA PRO A 7 52.49 -44.82 -80.49
C PRO A 7 51.21 -44.30 -79.80
N MET A 8 51.07 -44.59 -78.50
CA MET A 8 50.05 -44.05 -77.65
C MET A 8 50.32 -42.60 -77.20
N PRO A 9 49.34 -41.71 -77.10
CA PRO A 9 49.56 -40.33 -76.70
C PRO A 9 49.68 -40.23 -75.18
N LYS A 10 50.75 -39.61 -74.67
CA LYS A 10 50.97 -39.26 -73.29
C LYS A 10 50.14 -38.04 -72.90
N THR A 11 49.03 -38.19 -72.15
CA THR A 11 48.29 -37.10 -71.58
C THR A 11 49.06 -36.40 -70.47
N ARG A 12 49.60 -35.20 -70.72
CA ARG A 12 50.14 -34.29 -69.69
C ARG A 12 49.01 -33.64 -68.92
N ILE A 13 48.68 -34.17 -67.76
CA ILE A 13 47.72 -33.55 -66.80
C ILE A 13 48.39 -32.27 -66.25
N LYS A 14 47.67 -31.12 -66.41
CA LYS A 14 48.11 -29.80 -66.02
C LYS A 14 48.24 -29.68 -64.48
N ARG A 15 49.42 -30.02 -63.89
CA ARG A 15 49.72 -29.95 -62.44
C ARG A 15 49.45 -28.59 -61.76
N LYS A 16 49.40 -27.49 -62.51
CA LYS A 16 49.11 -26.14 -61.98
C LYS A 16 47.63 -25.88 -61.56
N ARG A 17 46.68 -26.51 -62.26
CA ARG A 17 45.23 -26.35 -61.90
C ARG A 17 44.87 -27.17 -60.68
N TRP A 18 45.41 -28.34 -60.47
CA TRP A 18 45.21 -29.22 -59.36
C TRP A 18 45.72 -28.62 -58.06
N LYS A 19 46.87 -27.97 -58.00
CA LYS A 19 47.39 -27.26 -56.82
C LYS A 19 46.44 -26.11 -56.37
N ARG A 20 45.80 -25.40 -57.28
CA ARG A 20 44.83 -24.34 -56.95
C ARG A 20 43.53 -24.92 -56.40
N ILE A 21 43.06 -26.05 -56.89
CA ILE A 21 41.90 -26.75 -56.44
C ILE A 21 42.14 -27.33 -55.03
N VAL A 22 43.26 -28.00 -54.84
CA VAL A 22 43.67 -28.55 -53.52
C VAL A 22 43.80 -27.41 -52.49
N ARG A 23 44.42 -26.28 -52.84
CA ARG A 23 44.56 -25.13 -51.93
C ARG A 23 43.19 -24.51 -51.56
N ARG A 24 42.27 -24.47 -52.50
CA ARG A 24 40.88 -24.01 -52.23
C ARG A 24 40.12 -25.01 -51.33
N LEU A 25 40.31 -26.31 -51.55
CA LEU A 25 39.72 -27.37 -50.73
C LEU A 25 40.25 -27.35 -49.30
N VAL A 26 41.59 -27.16 -49.15
CA VAL A 26 42.20 -26.99 -47.80
C VAL A 26 41.71 -25.73 -47.09
N LEU A 27 41.57 -24.60 -47.80
CA LEU A 27 41.01 -23.37 -47.21
C LEU A 27 39.55 -23.53 -46.83
N PHE A 28 38.76 -24.26 -47.62
CA PHE A 28 37.36 -24.53 -47.29
C PHE A 28 37.24 -25.47 -46.10
N LEU A 29 38.11 -26.46 -45.99
CA LEU A 29 38.14 -27.37 -44.84
C LEU A 29 38.59 -26.64 -43.55
N LEU A 30 39.56 -25.73 -43.64
CA LEU A 30 39.95 -24.87 -42.54
C LEU A 30 38.81 -23.95 -42.08
N LEU A 31 38.04 -23.38 -43.02
CA LEU A 31 36.87 -22.56 -42.74
C LEU A 31 35.80 -23.38 -42.00
N LEU A 32 35.52 -24.62 -42.45
CA LEU A 32 34.58 -25.54 -41.80
C LEU A 32 35.02 -25.89 -40.37
N ILE A 33 36.31 -26.14 -40.14
CA ILE A 33 36.84 -26.39 -38.80
C ILE A 33 36.68 -25.19 -37.91
N VAL A 34 36.97 -23.98 -38.40
CA VAL A 34 36.76 -22.72 -37.62
C VAL A 34 35.30 -22.53 -37.28
N LEU A 35 34.36 -22.77 -38.23
CA LEU A 35 32.91 -22.70 -37.96
C LEU A 35 32.46 -23.77 -36.97
N ALA A 36 33.00 -24.99 -37.05
CA ALA A 36 32.67 -26.06 -36.09
C ALA A 36 33.21 -25.74 -34.68
N VAL A 37 34.40 -25.19 -34.54
CA VAL A 37 34.99 -24.74 -33.27
C VAL A 37 34.20 -23.55 -32.72
N ALA A 38 33.85 -22.57 -33.55
CA ALA A 38 32.99 -21.46 -33.14
C ALA A 38 31.61 -21.93 -32.70
N GLY A 39 30.99 -22.87 -33.40
CA GLY A 39 29.73 -23.51 -33.03
C GLY A 39 29.82 -24.26 -31.70
N LEU A 40 30.92 -24.98 -31.45
CA LEU A 40 31.18 -25.68 -30.18
C LEU A 40 31.37 -24.70 -29.01
N ILE A 41 32.10 -23.60 -29.24
CA ILE A 41 32.28 -22.54 -28.22
C ILE A 41 30.96 -21.86 -27.92
N ILE A 42 30.15 -21.52 -28.92
CA ILE A 42 28.83 -20.94 -28.75
C ILE A 42 27.91 -21.93 -27.99
N TRP A 43 27.91 -23.20 -28.36
CA TRP A 43 27.10 -24.24 -27.72
C TRP A 43 27.53 -24.52 -26.27
N SER A 44 28.84 -24.51 -25.98
CA SER A 44 29.33 -24.64 -24.59
C SER A 44 28.99 -23.42 -23.75
N ASN A 45 29.04 -22.20 -24.29
CA ASN A 45 28.64 -20.98 -23.60
C ASN A 45 27.12 -20.88 -23.41
N LEU A 46 26.30 -21.40 -24.33
CA LEU A 46 24.84 -21.45 -24.12
C LEU A 46 24.41 -22.46 -23.05
N ARG A 47 25.20 -23.51 -22.80
CA ARG A 47 24.90 -24.51 -21.77
C ARG A 47 25.25 -24.06 -20.33
N THR A 48 26.08 -23.02 -20.18
CA THR A 48 26.57 -22.59 -18.85
C THR A 48 25.72 -21.52 -18.16
N GLN A 49 24.54 -21.17 -18.68
CA GLN A 49 23.79 -20.02 -18.18
C GLN A 49 22.43 -20.36 -17.53
N LEU A 50 22.22 -21.57 -17.08
CA LEU A 50 21.07 -21.89 -16.24
C LEU A 50 21.53 -22.26 -14.81
N THR A 51 22.29 -21.34 -14.19
CA THR A 51 22.47 -21.39 -12.74
C THR A 51 21.22 -20.78 -12.14
N VAL A 52 20.28 -21.59 -11.72
CA VAL A 52 19.18 -21.13 -10.88
C VAL A 52 19.81 -20.69 -9.57
N THR A 53 19.70 -19.41 -9.27
CA THR A 53 20.16 -18.85 -7.99
C THR A 53 18.99 -18.97 -7.02
N TYR A 54 19.25 -19.46 -5.81
CA TYR A 54 18.26 -19.56 -4.78
C TYR A 54 18.57 -18.55 -3.69
N ASP A 55 17.57 -17.79 -3.27
CA ASP A 55 17.60 -17.04 -2.03
C ASP A 55 17.31 -17.98 -0.86
N THR A 56 17.93 -17.72 0.27
CA THR A 56 17.77 -18.57 1.46
C THR A 56 17.13 -17.78 2.60
N TYR A 57 16.15 -18.40 3.23
CA TYR A 57 15.51 -17.89 4.44
C TYR A 57 15.66 -18.92 5.56
N THR A 58 15.80 -18.46 6.79
CA THR A 58 15.90 -19.34 7.95
C THR A 58 14.67 -19.18 8.82
N ALA A 59 14.04 -20.29 9.15
CA ALA A 59 12.95 -20.31 10.12
C ALA A 59 13.51 -19.97 11.52
N SER A 60 12.84 -19.10 12.24
CA SER A 60 13.30 -18.64 13.56
C SER A 60 12.16 -18.68 14.58
N ILE A 61 12.52 -18.79 15.87
CA ILE A 61 11.53 -18.58 16.94
C ILE A 61 11.28 -17.09 17.08
N GLY A 62 10.00 -16.72 17.09
CA GLY A 62 9.56 -15.34 17.22
C GLY A 62 8.13 -15.23 17.68
N SER A 63 7.65 -14.00 17.80
CA SER A 63 6.24 -13.70 18.00
C SER A 63 5.64 -13.17 16.72
N ILE A 64 4.42 -13.57 16.43
CA ILE A 64 3.64 -13.09 15.29
C ILE A 64 2.27 -12.67 15.78
N SER A 65 1.83 -11.50 15.35
CA SER A 65 0.48 -11.01 15.60
C SER A 65 -0.17 -10.59 14.29
N ASN A 66 -1.45 -10.87 14.18
CA ASN A 66 -2.31 -10.36 13.14
C ASN A 66 -3.17 -9.25 13.72
N ALA A 67 -3.33 -8.16 13.00
CA ALA A 67 -4.09 -7.00 13.44
C ALA A 67 -4.85 -6.37 12.28
N MET A 68 -6.05 -5.89 12.56
CA MET A 68 -6.81 -5.07 11.63
C MET A 68 -6.48 -3.60 11.89
N SER A 69 -6.40 -2.81 10.82
CA SER A 69 -6.10 -1.39 10.89
C SER A 69 -7.20 -0.59 10.18
N PHE A 70 -7.74 0.39 10.87
CA PHE A 70 -8.81 1.27 10.39
C PHE A 70 -8.35 2.72 10.45
N SER A 71 -8.73 3.50 9.44
CA SER A 71 -8.51 4.95 9.45
C SER A 71 -9.66 5.64 10.16
N GLY A 72 -9.33 6.66 10.95
CA GLY A 72 -10.29 7.48 11.66
C GLY A 72 -9.80 8.91 11.84
N SER A 73 -10.55 9.69 12.58
CA SER A 73 -10.16 11.04 13.00
C SER A 73 -10.64 11.32 14.40
N PHE A 74 -9.90 12.18 15.09
CA PHE A 74 -10.33 12.67 16.41
C PHE A 74 -11.51 13.63 16.31
N ALA A 75 -12.40 13.52 17.28
CA ALA A 75 -13.45 14.47 17.57
C ALA A 75 -13.45 14.78 19.06
N LEU A 76 -14.04 15.90 19.44
CA LEU A 76 -14.24 16.25 20.85
C LEU A 76 -15.26 15.28 21.48
N VAL A 77 -14.99 14.82 22.69
CA VAL A 77 -15.98 14.12 23.52
C VAL A 77 -16.97 15.14 24.05
N ASP A 78 -16.47 16.21 24.67
CA ASP A 78 -17.27 17.28 25.25
C ASP A 78 -16.94 18.64 24.61
N SER A 79 -17.95 19.31 24.12
CA SER A 79 -17.88 20.68 23.57
C SER A 79 -19.22 21.36 23.78
N ALA A 80 -19.22 22.56 24.28
CA ALA A 80 -20.42 23.36 24.47
C ALA A 80 -20.21 24.83 24.13
N THR A 81 -21.14 25.38 23.35
CA THR A 81 -21.26 26.81 23.16
C THR A 81 -22.33 27.35 24.05
N TYR A 82 -21.97 28.22 24.98
CA TYR A 82 -22.91 28.88 25.89
C TYR A 82 -23.44 30.12 25.17
N THR A 83 -24.77 30.25 25.13
CA THR A 83 -25.46 31.34 24.44
C THR A 83 -26.29 32.15 25.42
N ALA A 84 -26.55 33.41 25.10
CA ALA A 84 -27.46 34.26 25.87
C ALA A 84 -28.89 33.74 25.76
N GLU A 85 -29.58 33.52 26.87
CA GLU A 85 -31.00 33.06 26.89
C GLU A 85 -31.99 34.20 26.60
N ALA A 86 -31.59 35.44 26.83
CA ALA A 86 -32.39 36.64 26.61
C ALA A 86 -31.46 37.84 26.31
N ASP A 87 -32.07 38.89 25.77
CA ASP A 87 -31.37 40.17 25.58
C ASP A 87 -30.84 40.68 26.93
N THR A 88 -29.54 40.87 27.03
CA THR A 88 -28.90 41.28 28.29
C THR A 88 -27.56 41.97 28.02
N THR A 89 -26.87 42.38 29.06
CA THR A 89 -25.52 42.94 28.97
C THR A 89 -24.57 42.06 29.79
N VAL A 90 -23.38 41.84 29.27
CA VAL A 90 -22.29 41.13 29.97
C VAL A 90 -21.75 42.04 31.06
N ARG A 91 -21.87 41.62 32.33
CA ARG A 91 -21.43 42.45 33.46
C ARG A 91 -19.96 42.21 33.82
N THR A 92 -19.55 40.97 33.80
CA THR A 92 -18.19 40.56 34.19
C THR A 92 -17.87 39.26 33.47
N VAL A 93 -16.68 39.19 32.88
CA VAL A 93 -16.08 37.97 32.38
C VAL A 93 -15.00 37.56 33.37
N TYR A 94 -14.97 36.30 33.73
CA TYR A 94 -14.04 35.72 34.74
C TYR A 94 -12.91 34.91 34.14
N VAL A 95 -12.99 34.60 32.85
CA VAL A 95 -12.07 33.70 32.15
C VAL A 95 -11.50 34.42 30.91
N ALA A 96 -10.39 33.90 30.42
CA ALA A 96 -9.76 34.31 29.17
C ALA A 96 -9.78 33.15 28.15
N GLU A 97 -9.53 33.47 26.88
CA GLU A 97 -9.27 32.45 25.86
C GLU A 97 -8.05 31.61 26.25
N ASP A 98 -8.04 30.34 25.90
CA ASP A 98 -7.04 29.32 26.24
C ASP A 98 -6.91 29.00 27.75
N GLU A 99 -7.81 29.55 28.60
CA GLU A 99 -7.81 29.27 30.04
C GLU A 99 -8.47 27.92 30.32
N ARG A 100 -7.83 27.10 31.17
CA ARG A 100 -8.40 25.84 31.68
C ARG A 100 -9.37 26.14 32.82
N VAL A 101 -10.54 25.55 32.75
CA VAL A 101 -11.62 25.67 33.74
C VAL A 101 -12.09 24.30 34.20
N GLN A 102 -12.60 24.25 35.42
CA GLN A 102 -13.21 23.05 35.98
C GLN A 102 -14.76 23.18 35.95
N LYS A 103 -15.42 22.06 35.93
CA LYS A 103 -16.87 21.99 36.04
C LYS A 103 -17.39 22.80 37.24
N GLY A 104 -18.29 23.73 36.97
CA GLY A 104 -18.83 24.63 37.97
C GLY A 104 -18.09 25.95 38.14
N ASP A 105 -16.96 26.16 37.47
CA ASP A 105 -16.28 27.45 37.46
C ASP A 105 -17.13 28.49 36.77
N ARG A 106 -17.07 29.72 37.29
CA ARG A 106 -17.83 30.83 36.73
C ARG A 106 -17.11 31.38 35.51
N LEU A 107 -17.78 31.32 34.36
CA LEU A 107 -17.27 31.85 33.12
C LEU A 107 -17.59 33.36 33.00
N MET A 108 -18.83 33.76 33.28
CA MET A 108 -19.22 35.15 33.25
C MET A 108 -20.52 35.39 34.03
N ARG A 109 -20.79 36.70 34.34
CA ARG A 109 -22.01 37.16 34.96
C ARG A 109 -22.72 38.15 34.06
N LEU A 110 -24.01 37.94 33.87
CA LEU A 110 -24.89 38.81 33.08
C LEU A 110 -25.63 39.81 33.99
N SER A 111 -26.07 40.94 33.40
CA SER A 111 -26.76 42.02 34.13
C SER A 111 -28.14 41.63 34.61
N ASN A 112 -28.79 40.60 34.04
CA ASN A 112 -30.04 40.04 34.51
C ASN A 112 -29.87 39.16 35.79
N GLY A 113 -28.63 39.03 36.31
CA GLY A 113 -28.26 38.25 37.48
C GLY A 113 -27.87 36.82 37.22
N GLN A 114 -27.99 36.32 35.99
CA GLN A 114 -27.59 34.98 35.57
C GLN A 114 -26.05 34.87 35.61
N THR A 115 -25.54 33.72 36.06
CA THR A 115 -24.14 33.34 35.99
C THR A 115 -24.02 32.17 35.02
N VAL A 116 -23.14 32.28 34.06
CA VAL A 116 -22.75 31.18 33.15
C VAL A 116 -21.61 30.42 33.82
N GLU A 117 -21.79 29.12 34.00
CA GLU A 117 -20.82 28.25 34.66
C GLU A 117 -20.42 27.11 33.72
N ALA A 118 -19.17 26.61 33.85
CA ALA A 118 -18.66 25.50 33.08
C ALA A 118 -19.42 24.19 33.38
N GLY A 119 -19.91 23.54 32.36
CA GLY A 119 -20.66 22.29 32.47
C GLY A 119 -19.78 21.06 32.66
N PHE A 120 -18.51 21.15 32.25
CA PHE A 120 -17.49 20.11 32.31
C PHE A 120 -16.11 20.74 32.44
N ASP A 121 -15.09 19.92 32.75
CA ASP A 121 -13.68 20.34 32.78
C ASP A 121 -13.19 20.53 31.35
N GLY A 122 -12.54 21.64 31.04
CA GLY A 122 -12.10 21.92 29.67
C GLY A 122 -11.33 23.22 29.52
N THR A 123 -11.15 23.64 28.30
CA THR A 123 -10.43 24.87 27.94
C THR A 123 -11.39 25.82 27.20
N VAL A 124 -11.31 27.10 27.50
CA VAL A 124 -12.05 28.15 26.80
C VAL A 124 -11.47 28.27 25.38
N ASN A 125 -12.18 27.74 24.39
CA ASN A 125 -11.73 27.74 22.99
C ASN A 125 -11.98 29.10 22.30
N GLU A 126 -13.09 29.77 22.64
CA GLU A 126 -13.48 31.04 22.06
C GLU A 126 -14.27 31.86 23.08
N LEU A 127 -13.92 33.12 23.22
CA LEU A 127 -14.63 34.08 24.03
C LEU A 127 -15.18 35.17 23.10
N SER A 128 -16.50 35.11 22.83
CA SER A 128 -17.14 35.97 21.82
C SER A 128 -17.57 37.32 22.35
N VAL A 129 -17.40 37.62 23.65
CA VAL A 129 -17.91 38.83 24.32
C VAL A 129 -16.91 39.45 25.29
N GLU A 130 -17.02 40.74 25.50
CA GLU A 130 -16.27 41.51 26.49
C GLU A 130 -17.22 42.09 27.58
N PRO A 131 -16.69 42.52 28.74
CA PRO A 131 -17.49 43.26 29.72
C PRO A 131 -18.14 44.49 29.10
N ASP A 132 -19.42 44.72 29.50
CA ASP A 132 -20.30 45.78 29.03
C ASP A 132 -20.89 45.60 27.61
N ASP A 133 -20.59 44.47 26.92
CA ASP A 133 -21.23 44.13 25.66
C ASP A 133 -22.72 43.82 25.82
N SER A 134 -23.53 44.34 24.89
CA SER A 134 -24.96 44.04 24.78
C SER A 134 -25.16 42.83 23.86
N VAL A 135 -25.75 41.81 24.33
CA VAL A 135 -26.01 40.53 23.62
C VAL A 135 -27.50 40.28 23.47
N ALA A 136 -27.92 39.75 22.36
CA ALA A 136 -29.28 39.32 22.10
C ALA A 136 -29.48 37.86 22.45
N ALA A 137 -30.72 37.43 22.63
CA ALA A 137 -31.06 36.06 22.84
C ALA A 137 -30.53 35.18 21.67
N GLY A 138 -29.74 34.16 21.98
CA GLY A 138 -29.10 33.25 21.00
C GLY A 138 -27.69 33.62 20.63
N ASP A 139 -27.18 34.81 21.01
CA ASP A 139 -25.80 35.18 20.74
C ASP A 139 -24.83 34.26 21.50
N SER A 140 -23.71 33.87 20.83
CA SER A 140 -22.65 33.09 21.45
C SER A 140 -21.90 33.94 22.47
N LEU A 141 -21.68 33.39 23.66
CA LEU A 141 -20.94 34.01 24.74
C LEU A 141 -19.54 33.46 24.88
N VAL A 142 -19.44 32.13 25.01
CA VAL A 142 -18.16 31.42 25.19
C VAL A 142 -18.31 29.99 24.68
N GLN A 143 -17.29 29.46 24.05
CA GLN A 143 -17.17 28.07 23.68
C GLN A 143 -16.16 27.38 24.60
N LEU A 144 -16.58 26.26 25.22
CA LEU A 144 -15.76 25.41 26.05
C LEU A 144 -15.56 24.07 25.32
N ALA A 145 -14.34 23.55 25.32
CA ALA A 145 -14.01 22.26 24.73
C ALA A 145 -13.04 21.47 25.61
N ASP A 146 -13.23 20.17 25.67
CA ASP A 146 -12.28 19.26 26.30
C ASP A 146 -11.29 18.75 25.25
N PHE A 147 -10.05 19.21 25.34
CA PHE A 147 -8.95 18.78 24.45
C PHE A 147 -8.12 17.64 25.03
N ASP A 148 -8.33 17.26 26.28
CA ASP A 148 -7.59 16.20 26.94
C ASP A 148 -8.22 14.81 26.66
N HIS A 149 -9.55 14.76 26.44
CA HIS A 149 -10.28 13.55 26.12
C HIS A 149 -10.91 13.68 24.73
N LEU A 150 -10.38 12.90 23.79
CA LEU A 150 -10.89 12.87 22.43
C LEU A 150 -11.52 11.52 22.12
N THR A 151 -12.50 11.51 21.25
CA THR A 151 -13.08 10.29 20.71
C THR A 151 -12.56 10.07 19.29
N VAL A 152 -12.30 8.81 18.94
CA VAL A 152 -11.98 8.40 17.58
C VAL A 152 -13.16 7.66 17.01
N SER A 153 -13.59 8.05 15.82
CA SER A 153 -14.58 7.31 15.05
C SER A 153 -13.89 6.60 13.89
N ILE A 154 -14.01 5.27 13.84
CA ILE A 154 -13.52 4.44 12.75
C ILE A 154 -14.67 3.86 11.93
N ARG A 155 -14.41 3.66 10.66
CA ARG A 155 -15.33 3.00 9.73
C ARG A 155 -14.91 1.56 9.54
N VAL A 156 -15.78 0.64 9.90
CA VAL A 156 -15.58 -0.80 9.78
C VAL A 156 -16.52 -1.30 8.69
N ASP A 157 -16.03 -2.02 7.72
CA ASP A 157 -16.87 -2.59 6.65
C ASP A 157 -17.65 -3.83 7.12
N GLU A 158 -18.59 -4.29 6.29
CA GLU A 158 -19.45 -5.42 6.60
C GLU A 158 -18.73 -6.76 6.72
N TYR A 159 -17.52 -6.88 6.15
CA TYR A 159 -16.73 -8.10 6.20
C TYR A 159 -15.94 -8.20 7.51
N ASP A 160 -15.54 -7.06 8.07
CA ASP A 160 -14.70 -6.97 9.26
C ASP A 160 -15.51 -6.76 10.56
N ILE A 161 -16.76 -6.30 10.49
CA ILE A 161 -17.56 -5.95 11.68
C ILE A 161 -17.76 -7.11 12.65
N SER A 162 -17.77 -8.35 12.16
CA SER A 162 -17.89 -9.56 13.00
C SER A 162 -16.68 -9.80 13.89
N ASN A 163 -15.52 -9.22 13.53
CA ASN A 163 -14.24 -9.37 14.21
C ASN A 163 -13.92 -8.19 15.15
N VAL A 164 -14.83 -7.19 15.22
CA VAL A 164 -14.72 -6.03 16.12
C VAL A 164 -15.77 -6.11 17.20
N SER A 165 -15.36 -5.97 18.46
CA SER A 165 -16.25 -6.08 19.61
C SER A 165 -16.06 -4.93 20.59
N VAL A 166 -17.15 -4.57 21.30
CA VAL A 166 -17.09 -3.59 22.41
C VAL A 166 -16.22 -4.17 23.53
N GLY A 167 -15.34 -3.36 24.09
CA GLY A 167 -14.36 -3.75 25.10
C GLY A 167 -13.06 -4.33 24.53
N GLN A 168 -12.92 -4.46 23.21
CA GLN A 168 -11.71 -4.94 22.58
C GLN A 168 -10.62 -3.87 22.64
N GLU A 169 -9.42 -4.27 23.06
CA GLU A 169 -8.25 -3.40 23.11
C GLU A 169 -7.84 -2.94 21.71
N CYS A 170 -7.42 -1.71 21.60
CA CYS A 170 -6.92 -1.14 20.37
C CYS A 170 -5.79 -0.14 20.65
N THR A 171 -4.99 0.14 19.64
CA THR A 171 -3.98 1.17 19.65
C THR A 171 -4.33 2.25 18.65
N VAL A 172 -4.44 3.49 19.13
CA VAL A 172 -4.71 4.67 18.30
C VAL A 172 -3.40 5.38 18.02
N THR A 173 -2.97 5.41 16.77
CA THR A 173 -1.73 6.05 16.33
C THR A 173 -2.05 7.33 15.57
N VAL A 174 -1.54 8.46 16.06
CA VAL A 174 -1.64 9.76 15.39
C VAL A 174 -0.61 9.80 14.27
N THR A 175 -1.07 9.74 13.02
CA THR A 175 -0.21 9.58 11.84
C THR A 175 0.81 10.73 11.71
N ALA A 176 0.39 11.95 12.03
CA ALA A 176 1.25 13.15 11.88
C ALA A 176 2.34 13.27 12.96
N LEU A 177 2.14 12.67 14.14
CA LEU A 177 3.03 12.80 15.30
C LEU A 177 3.76 11.48 15.61
N GLU A 178 3.41 10.38 14.92
CA GLU A 178 3.93 9.02 15.17
C GLU A 178 3.78 8.59 16.64
N THR A 179 2.76 9.14 17.33
CA THR A 179 2.49 8.85 18.73
C THR A 179 1.31 7.90 18.84
N SER A 180 1.40 6.92 19.72
CA SER A 180 0.38 5.89 19.91
C SER A 180 -0.20 5.93 21.31
N TYR A 181 -1.50 5.75 21.42
CA TYR A 181 -2.27 5.72 22.65
C TYR A 181 -3.03 4.40 22.75
N PRO A 182 -2.94 3.70 23.89
CA PRO A 182 -3.78 2.54 24.14
C PRO A 182 -5.23 3.00 24.40
N SER A 183 -6.17 2.24 23.87
CA SER A 183 -7.60 2.50 24.06
C SER A 183 -8.40 1.20 23.96
N VAL A 184 -9.71 1.30 24.09
CA VAL A 184 -10.65 0.21 23.90
C VAL A 184 -11.82 0.66 23.04
N ILE A 185 -12.41 -0.25 22.28
CA ILE A 185 -13.64 0.03 21.53
C ILE A 185 -14.80 0.16 22.52
N GLU A 186 -15.35 1.36 22.65
CA GLU A 186 -16.41 1.63 23.63
C GLU A 186 -17.82 1.40 23.09
N HIS A 187 -18.02 1.76 21.84
CA HIS A 187 -19.32 1.65 21.22
C HIS A 187 -19.22 1.26 19.75
N ILE A 188 -20.19 0.47 19.28
CA ILE A 188 -20.37 0.12 17.87
C ILE A 188 -21.79 0.48 17.47
N ASN A 189 -21.92 1.35 16.49
CA ASN A 189 -23.20 1.65 15.87
C ASN A 189 -23.49 0.63 14.76
N TYR A 190 -24.40 -0.29 15.01
CA TYR A 190 -24.83 -1.31 14.06
C TYR A 190 -25.84 -0.82 13.02
N ILE A 191 -26.17 0.47 13.02
CA ILE A 191 -26.95 1.07 11.94
C ILE A 191 -25.97 1.46 10.86
N SER A 192 -26.00 0.73 9.75
CA SER A 192 -25.07 0.96 8.65
C SER A 192 -25.33 2.31 7.96
N ALA A 193 -24.25 3.03 7.71
CA ALA A 193 -24.23 4.13 6.76
C ALA A 193 -23.72 3.57 5.42
N SER A 194 -24.60 3.35 4.44
CA SER A 194 -24.18 2.89 3.13
C SER A 194 -23.95 4.06 2.19
N SER A 195 -22.77 4.12 1.58
CA SER A 195 -22.51 4.95 0.41
C SER A 195 -21.88 4.05 -0.68
N GLY A 196 -22.72 3.39 -1.48
CA GLY A 196 -22.26 2.48 -2.52
C GLY A 196 -22.64 1.03 -2.31
N SER A 197 -21.80 0.10 -2.75
CA SER A 197 -22.07 -1.36 -2.73
C SER A 197 -21.66 -2.06 -1.43
N VAL A 198 -20.95 -1.38 -0.53
CA VAL A 198 -20.48 -1.94 0.74
C VAL A 198 -21.09 -1.15 1.89
N ALA A 199 -21.61 -1.84 2.90
CA ALA A 199 -22.12 -1.23 4.12
C ALA A 199 -20.97 -0.95 5.10
N TYR A 200 -21.03 0.19 5.80
CA TYR A 200 -20.08 0.56 6.84
C TYR A 200 -20.79 0.74 8.18
N TYR A 201 -20.12 0.34 9.21
CA TYR A 201 -20.51 0.55 10.60
C TYR A 201 -19.51 1.50 11.25
N THR A 202 -19.93 2.21 12.30
CA THR A 202 -19.06 3.13 13.02
C THR A 202 -18.76 2.54 14.38
N ALA A 203 -17.48 2.37 14.69
CA ALA A 203 -17.02 2.08 16.04
C ALA A 203 -16.29 3.29 16.61
N THR A 204 -16.42 3.50 17.92
CA THR A 204 -15.80 4.62 18.63
C THR A 204 -14.92 4.13 19.77
N ALA A 205 -13.81 4.84 19.98
CA ALA A 205 -12.88 4.62 21.07
C ALA A 205 -12.50 5.96 21.69
N ASN A 206 -12.54 6.09 23.02
CA ASN A 206 -12.12 7.30 23.71
C ASN A 206 -10.63 7.22 24.05
N VAL A 207 -9.95 8.32 23.92
CA VAL A 207 -8.50 8.43 24.12
C VAL A 207 -8.20 9.63 24.98
N GLU A 208 -7.45 9.43 26.04
CA GLU A 208 -6.80 10.49 26.78
C GLU A 208 -5.51 10.86 26.06
N VAL A 209 -5.42 12.07 25.53
CA VAL A 209 -4.33 12.50 24.66
C VAL A 209 -3.41 13.48 25.36
N SER A 210 -2.16 13.54 24.90
CA SER A 210 -1.21 14.54 25.34
C SER A 210 -1.37 15.85 24.60
N GLU A 211 -0.81 16.93 25.15
CA GLU A 211 -0.75 18.24 24.52
C GLU A 211 -0.20 18.16 23.08
N GLY A 212 -0.81 18.89 22.16
CA GLY A 212 -0.44 18.94 20.73
C GLY A 212 -1.26 17.99 19.85
N VAL A 213 -2.18 17.23 20.41
CA VAL A 213 -3.17 16.44 19.65
C VAL A 213 -4.48 17.21 19.62
N TYR A 214 -5.04 17.40 18.43
CA TYR A 214 -6.22 18.22 18.22
C TYR A 214 -7.33 17.46 17.47
N PRO A 215 -8.61 17.83 17.68
CA PRO A 215 -9.72 17.34 16.90
C PRO A 215 -9.48 17.56 15.38
N GLY A 216 -9.92 16.59 14.58
CA GLY A 216 -9.71 16.58 13.13
C GLY A 216 -8.41 15.94 12.68
N MET A 217 -7.45 15.68 13.58
CA MET A 217 -6.25 14.92 13.21
C MET A 217 -6.60 13.50 12.79
N GLN A 218 -5.92 13.02 11.75
CA GLN A 218 -6.09 11.67 11.22
C GLN A 218 -5.34 10.67 12.08
N VAL A 219 -5.96 9.54 12.32
CA VAL A 219 -5.41 8.44 13.11
C VAL A 219 -5.58 7.10 12.41
N THR A 220 -4.70 6.17 12.76
CA THR A 220 -4.87 4.76 12.46
C THR A 220 -5.17 4.02 13.76
N VAL A 221 -6.28 3.29 13.79
CA VAL A 221 -6.67 2.44 14.90
C VAL A 221 -6.33 1.00 14.55
N THR A 222 -5.44 0.39 15.30
CA THR A 222 -4.99 -0.99 15.14
C THR A 222 -5.62 -1.85 16.21
N ILE A 223 -6.36 -2.88 15.79
CA ILE A 223 -7.06 -3.82 16.67
C ILE A 223 -6.37 -5.18 16.54
N PRO A 224 -5.65 -5.67 17.55
CA PRO A 224 -5.05 -7.01 17.52
C PRO A 224 -6.16 -8.07 17.46
N GLN A 225 -5.94 -9.11 16.64
CA GLN A 225 -6.86 -10.23 16.46
C GLN A 225 -6.31 -11.49 17.09
N GLU A 226 -5.18 -11.93 16.60
CA GLU A 226 -4.53 -13.15 17.04
C GLU A 226 -3.04 -12.87 17.30
N GLU A 227 -2.52 -13.46 18.33
CA GLU A 227 -1.10 -13.39 18.69
C GLU A 227 -0.60 -14.78 19.07
N ALA A 228 0.59 -15.12 18.59
CA ALA A 228 1.31 -16.31 19.03
C ALA A 228 2.77 -15.92 19.36
N SER A 229 3.22 -16.30 20.54
CA SER A 229 4.58 -16.09 21.03
C SER A 229 5.33 -17.40 21.08
N ASP A 230 6.65 -17.35 20.93
CA ASP A 230 7.55 -18.50 20.97
C ASP A 230 7.19 -19.57 19.90
N VAL A 231 6.75 -19.13 18.73
CA VAL A 231 6.40 -19.99 17.60
C VAL A 231 7.43 -19.91 16.48
N VAL A 232 7.48 -20.94 15.65
CA VAL A 232 8.33 -20.89 14.45
C VAL A 232 7.71 -19.95 13.44
N VAL A 233 8.46 -18.94 13.02
CA VAL A 233 8.06 -17.95 12.03
C VAL A 233 8.96 -18.03 10.80
N LEU A 234 8.35 -17.87 9.63
CA LEU A 234 9.01 -17.83 8.33
C LEU A 234 8.52 -16.63 7.55
N ARG A 235 9.36 -16.08 6.68
CA ARG A 235 8.91 -15.04 5.75
C ARG A 235 7.89 -15.60 4.78
N MET A 236 6.85 -14.81 4.50
CA MET A 236 5.75 -15.22 3.61
C MET A 236 6.24 -15.51 2.18
N ASP A 237 7.26 -14.79 1.70
CA ASP A 237 7.88 -14.97 0.36
C ASP A 237 8.61 -16.31 0.22
N ALA A 238 8.93 -16.98 1.34
CA ALA A 238 9.57 -18.29 1.35
C ALA A 238 8.56 -19.45 1.26
N LEU A 239 7.26 -19.15 1.32
CA LEU A 239 6.19 -20.14 1.28
C LEU A 239 5.67 -20.30 -0.16
N SER A 240 5.43 -21.55 -0.56
CA SER A 240 4.82 -21.90 -1.84
C SER A 240 3.52 -22.67 -1.61
N PHE A 241 2.64 -22.67 -2.61
CA PHE A 241 1.37 -23.40 -2.55
C PHE A 241 1.23 -24.30 -3.77
N ASP A 242 0.74 -25.51 -3.54
CA ASP A 242 0.43 -26.45 -4.60
C ASP A 242 -0.97 -26.18 -5.22
N GLN A 243 -1.36 -26.99 -6.21
CA GLN A 243 -2.66 -26.86 -6.90
C GLN A 243 -3.87 -27.11 -5.97
N ASN A 244 -3.65 -27.75 -4.82
CA ASN A 244 -4.68 -28.00 -3.81
C ASN A 244 -4.67 -26.95 -2.69
N ASN A 245 -3.87 -25.87 -2.87
CA ASN A 245 -3.65 -24.82 -1.87
C ASN A 245 -2.99 -25.33 -0.58
N SER A 246 -2.19 -26.41 -0.68
CA SER A 246 -1.39 -26.90 0.44
C SER A 246 -0.05 -26.16 0.46
N ALA A 247 0.31 -25.65 1.64
CA ALA A 247 1.54 -24.90 1.83
C ALA A 247 2.76 -25.82 1.87
N PHE A 248 3.82 -25.45 1.23
CA PHE A 248 5.11 -26.15 1.27
C PHE A 248 6.29 -25.18 1.13
N VAL A 249 7.46 -25.65 1.52
CA VAL A 249 8.73 -24.94 1.36
C VAL A 249 9.72 -25.86 0.64
N TYR A 250 10.73 -25.27 -0.01
CA TYR A 250 11.82 -26.07 -0.56
C TYR A 250 12.96 -26.17 0.46
N GLN A 251 13.36 -27.39 0.76
CA GLN A 251 14.57 -27.69 1.52
C GLN A 251 15.58 -28.43 0.64
N MET A 252 16.83 -28.45 1.04
CA MET A 252 17.91 -29.14 0.32
C MET A 252 18.34 -30.37 1.11
N ASP A 253 18.44 -31.50 0.45
CA ASP A 253 18.91 -32.75 1.05
C ASP A 253 20.45 -32.78 1.16
N GLU A 254 21.01 -33.85 1.77
CA GLU A 254 22.47 -34.06 1.91
C GLU A 254 23.20 -34.16 0.56
N ASN A 255 22.51 -34.45 -0.53
CA ASN A 255 23.06 -34.57 -1.87
C ASN A 255 23.03 -33.23 -2.64
N GLY A 256 22.39 -32.20 -2.06
CA GLY A 256 22.19 -30.89 -2.69
C GLY A 256 20.99 -30.86 -3.64
N GLU A 257 20.04 -31.80 -3.53
CA GLU A 257 18.81 -31.80 -4.30
C GLU A 257 17.68 -31.12 -3.51
N LEU A 258 16.91 -30.27 -4.18
CA LEU A 258 15.76 -29.59 -3.59
C LEU A 258 14.56 -30.54 -3.55
N TYR A 259 13.89 -30.56 -2.40
CA TYR A 259 12.62 -31.27 -2.23
C TYR A 259 11.57 -30.37 -1.58
N ALA A 260 10.30 -30.66 -1.85
CA ALA A 260 9.18 -29.94 -1.26
C ALA A 260 8.84 -30.55 0.10
N GLN A 261 8.98 -29.75 1.17
CA GLN A 261 8.53 -30.11 2.52
C GLN A 261 7.20 -29.42 2.77
N TYR A 262 6.13 -30.21 2.95
CA TYR A 262 4.82 -29.68 3.29
C TYR A 262 4.80 -29.19 4.73
N VAL A 263 4.17 -28.03 4.94
CA VAL A 263 4.07 -27.35 6.23
C VAL A 263 2.62 -27.01 6.54
N GLU A 264 2.30 -27.02 7.83
CA GLU A 264 1.04 -26.49 8.32
C GLU A 264 1.27 -25.07 8.81
N VAL A 265 0.46 -24.13 8.31
CA VAL A 265 0.58 -22.72 8.59
C VAL A 265 -0.51 -22.25 9.55
N GLY A 266 -0.17 -21.31 10.41
CA GLY A 266 -1.08 -20.65 11.35
C GLY A 266 -1.28 -19.18 10.99
N ILE A 267 -1.11 -18.31 12.00
CA ILE A 267 -1.26 -16.86 11.88
C ILE A 267 -0.30 -16.31 10.81
N ASN A 268 -0.79 -15.37 9.99
CA ASN A 268 0.05 -14.60 9.09
C ASN A 268 -0.27 -13.10 9.21
N ASN A 269 0.74 -12.25 9.00
CA ASN A 269 0.60 -10.79 9.03
C ASN A 269 1.00 -10.13 7.69
N GLY A 270 1.05 -10.92 6.60
CA GLY A 270 1.44 -10.47 5.27
C GLY A 270 2.95 -10.49 5.01
N ASN A 271 3.80 -10.33 6.03
CA ASN A 271 5.26 -10.40 5.92
C ASN A 271 5.82 -11.73 6.42
N TYR A 272 5.26 -12.23 7.49
CA TYR A 272 5.63 -13.47 8.16
C TYR A 272 4.43 -14.39 8.33
N VAL A 273 4.71 -15.68 8.43
CA VAL A 273 3.72 -16.73 8.70
C VAL A 273 4.23 -17.61 9.83
N GLN A 274 3.31 -18.00 10.72
CA GLN A 274 3.56 -19.01 11.73
C GLN A 274 3.58 -20.38 11.07
N ILE A 275 4.59 -21.18 11.38
CA ILE A 275 4.63 -22.61 11.02
C ILE A 275 4.23 -23.41 12.24
N VAL A 276 3.11 -24.12 12.13
CA VAL A 276 2.57 -24.96 13.20
C VAL A 276 3.28 -26.32 13.21
N SER A 277 3.55 -26.87 12.02
CA SER A 277 4.26 -28.14 11.88
C SER A 277 4.97 -28.24 10.52
N GLY A 278 5.95 -29.16 10.44
CA GLY A 278 6.68 -29.46 9.20
C GLY A 278 8.00 -28.73 9.02
N LEU A 279 8.34 -27.78 9.90
CA LEU A 279 9.60 -27.05 9.89
C LEU A 279 10.04 -26.74 11.33
N GLU A 280 11.33 -26.81 11.61
CA GLU A 280 11.90 -26.46 12.90
C GLU A 280 12.67 -25.14 12.86
N ALA A 281 12.85 -24.53 14.03
CA ALA A 281 13.66 -23.30 14.12
C ALA A 281 15.13 -23.61 13.79
N GLY A 282 15.70 -22.83 12.87
CA GLY A 282 17.05 -23.03 12.35
C GLY A 282 17.08 -23.69 10.99
N ASP A 283 15.97 -24.26 10.52
CA ASP A 283 15.87 -24.84 9.18
C ASP A 283 16.02 -23.78 8.11
N THR A 284 16.77 -24.14 7.06
CA THR A 284 16.98 -23.28 5.90
C THR A 284 16.03 -23.66 4.78
N VAL A 285 15.35 -22.65 4.26
CA VAL A 285 14.40 -22.75 3.15
C VAL A 285 14.98 -22.04 1.93
N TYR A 286 14.77 -22.62 0.76
CA TYR A 286 15.26 -22.14 -0.51
C TYR A 286 14.12 -21.61 -1.38
N VAL A 287 14.30 -20.44 -1.95
CA VAL A 287 13.35 -19.82 -2.90
C VAL A 287 14.06 -19.54 -4.19
N GLU A 288 13.44 -19.88 -5.31
CA GLU A 288 14.01 -19.53 -6.61
C GLU A 288 14.11 -18.01 -6.75
N ALA A 289 15.34 -17.49 -6.78
CA ALA A 289 15.58 -16.08 -7.00
C ALA A 289 15.02 -15.69 -8.37
N GLN A 290 14.11 -14.74 -8.43
CA GLN A 290 13.68 -14.15 -9.69
C GLN A 290 14.86 -13.36 -10.27
N THR A 291 15.65 -14.03 -11.10
CA THR A 291 16.70 -13.36 -11.88
C THR A 291 15.98 -12.52 -12.92
N GLU A 292 15.99 -11.21 -12.75
CA GLU A 292 15.61 -10.32 -13.86
C GLU A 292 16.47 -10.67 -15.06
N GLU A 293 15.85 -11.05 -16.17
CA GLU A 293 16.50 -11.38 -17.44
C GLU A 293 17.18 -10.14 -18.05
N THR A 294 18.24 -9.66 -17.39
CA THR A 294 18.99 -8.48 -17.87
C THR A 294 20.04 -8.86 -18.91
N THR A 295 20.36 -10.15 -19.09
CA THR A 295 21.50 -10.56 -19.90
C THR A 295 21.16 -10.84 -21.38
N ALA A 296 19.93 -11.26 -21.68
CA ALA A 296 19.52 -11.51 -23.08
C ALA A 296 19.35 -10.22 -23.89
N ASN A 297 18.88 -9.16 -23.24
CA ASN A 297 18.68 -7.85 -23.86
C ASN A 297 19.99 -7.11 -24.16
N SER A 298 21.05 -7.35 -23.40
CA SER A 298 22.35 -6.72 -23.59
C SER A 298 23.08 -7.22 -24.86
N LEU A 299 22.94 -8.50 -25.20
CA LEU A 299 23.54 -9.05 -26.44
C LEU A 299 22.74 -8.65 -27.69
N MET A 300 21.42 -8.55 -27.61
CA MET A 300 20.59 -8.07 -28.73
C MET A 300 20.82 -6.58 -29.03
N SER A 301 21.05 -5.77 -28.00
CA SER A 301 21.35 -4.34 -28.17
C SER A 301 22.69 -4.11 -28.87
N LEU A 302 23.69 -4.99 -28.71
CA LEU A 302 24.96 -4.96 -29.40
C LEU A 302 24.82 -5.22 -30.91
N PHE A 303 23.77 -5.91 -31.34
CA PHE A 303 23.46 -6.18 -32.76
C PHE A 303 22.35 -5.27 -33.32
N GLY A 304 21.90 -4.25 -32.54
CA GLY A 304 20.89 -3.29 -32.99
C GLY A 304 19.49 -3.90 -33.16
N ILE A 305 19.24 -5.06 -32.54
CA ILE A 305 17.94 -5.73 -32.57
C ILE A 305 17.23 -5.41 -31.25
N SER A 306 16.32 -4.43 -31.26
CA SER A 306 15.44 -4.16 -30.14
C SER A 306 14.32 -5.20 -30.12
N PRO A 307 14.08 -5.92 -29.02
CA PRO A 307 12.91 -6.79 -28.92
C PRO A 307 11.64 -5.92 -28.96
N ARG A 308 10.84 -6.14 -30.00
CA ARG A 308 9.53 -5.51 -30.13
C ARG A 308 8.62 -6.25 -29.17
N ASN A 309 8.32 -5.65 -28.03
CA ASN A 309 7.28 -6.14 -27.13
C ASN A 309 5.92 -5.99 -27.81
N GLU A 310 5.52 -6.98 -28.57
CA GLU A 310 4.12 -7.19 -28.92
C GLU A 310 3.40 -7.89 -27.77
N PHE A 311 3.08 -7.14 -26.72
CA PHE A 311 2.05 -7.56 -25.79
C PHE A 311 0.70 -7.29 -26.45
N ASN A 312 0.21 -8.29 -27.16
CA ASN A 312 -1.17 -8.32 -27.63
C ASN A 312 -2.09 -8.74 -26.47
N GLY A 313 -2.45 -7.77 -25.64
CA GLY A 313 -3.49 -7.87 -24.64
C GLY A 313 -4.69 -7.09 -25.11
N GLY A 314 -5.60 -7.74 -25.83
CA GLY A 314 -6.88 -7.16 -26.17
C GLY A 314 -7.70 -6.85 -24.92
N ASN A 315 -7.95 -5.58 -24.67
CA ASN A 315 -9.12 -5.15 -23.93
C ASN A 315 -9.69 -3.89 -24.59
N ARG A 316 -10.89 -4.05 -25.17
CA ARG A 316 -11.74 -2.97 -25.63
C ARG A 316 -12.31 -2.23 -24.43
N GLY A 317 -12.00 -0.94 -24.30
CA GLY A 317 -12.66 -0.06 -23.37
C GLY A 317 -12.30 1.38 -23.74
N GLY A 318 -13.25 2.11 -24.33
CA GLY A 318 -13.09 3.48 -24.78
C GLY A 318 -12.89 4.44 -23.59
N GLY A 319 -12.11 5.51 -23.83
CA GLY A 319 -11.94 6.60 -22.90
C GLY A 319 -11.06 7.66 -23.50
N GLY A 320 -11.66 8.81 -23.76
CA GLY A 320 -11.17 9.96 -24.48
C GLY A 320 -9.83 10.52 -23.99
N GLY A 321 -9.10 11.05 -24.94
CA GLY A 321 -7.85 11.74 -24.74
C GLY A 321 -8.01 13.02 -23.93
N PHE A 322 -7.16 13.19 -22.93
CA PHE A 322 -6.89 14.50 -22.35
C PHE A 322 -5.70 15.10 -23.09
N GLN A 323 -5.97 16.11 -23.90
CA GLN A 323 -4.96 17.04 -24.40
C GLN A 323 -4.58 17.99 -23.28
N GLY A 324 -3.28 18.22 -23.11
CA GLY A 324 -2.71 19.17 -22.18
C GLY A 324 -3.23 20.58 -22.43
N PHE A 325 -3.59 21.24 -21.33
CA PHE A 325 -3.95 22.65 -21.29
C PHE A 325 -2.70 23.42 -20.87
N ASP A 326 -2.16 24.18 -21.80
CA ASP A 326 -1.15 25.21 -21.55
C ASP A 326 -1.89 26.46 -21.05
N GLY A 327 -1.59 26.88 -19.83
CA GLY A 327 -2.27 27.95 -19.16
C GLY A 327 -1.76 29.35 -19.55
N SER A 328 -2.59 30.10 -20.22
CA SER A 328 -2.50 31.56 -20.26
C SER A 328 -3.85 32.11 -19.82
N PHE A 329 -3.86 32.73 -18.65
CA PHE A 329 -5.03 33.40 -18.07
C PHE A 329 -5.10 34.84 -18.63
N ASP A 330 -6.12 35.12 -19.42
CA ASP A 330 -6.47 36.50 -19.80
C ASP A 330 -7.79 36.88 -19.11
N PRO A 331 -7.81 37.94 -18.23
CA PRO A 331 -9.02 38.35 -17.54
C PRO A 331 -9.75 39.45 -18.32
N GLY A 332 -10.72 39.06 -19.13
CA GLY A 332 -11.59 40.06 -19.72
C GLY A 332 -12.45 39.53 -20.87
N THR A 333 -13.59 38.99 -20.57
CA THR A 333 -14.86 39.19 -21.31
C THR A 333 -15.95 38.32 -20.68
N MET A 334 -16.90 38.95 -20.04
CA MET A 334 -18.22 38.34 -19.77
C MET A 334 -19.10 38.51 -21.00
N PRO A 335 -19.86 37.50 -21.40
CA PRO A 335 -21.10 37.71 -22.12
C PRO A 335 -22.30 37.54 -21.20
N SER A 336 -23.06 38.60 -21.11
CA SER A 336 -24.43 38.65 -20.63
C SER A 336 -25.37 37.95 -21.62
N GLY A 337 -26.29 37.15 -21.09
CA GLY A 337 -27.45 36.59 -21.83
C GLY A 337 -28.21 35.68 -20.87
N GLY A 338 -29.25 36.00 -20.32
CA GLY A 338 -30.61 36.39 -20.58
C GLY A 338 -31.39 35.27 -21.20
N GLY A 339 -32.28 34.58 -20.41
CA GLY A 339 -33.21 33.61 -20.99
C GLY A 339 -33.82 32.70 -19.89
N SER A 340 -34.85 33.14 -19.31
CA SER A 340 -36.27 32.78 -19.51
C SER A 340 -36.77 31.60 -18.68
N MET A 341 -37.66 31.94 -17.79
CA MET A 341 -38.57 31.09 -16.99
C MET A 341 -39.38 30.10 -17.86
N GLY A 342 -39.60 28.93 -17.33
CA GLY A 342 -40.65 27.99 -17.69
C GLY A 342 -40.86 27.06 -16.47
N GLY A 343 -41.79 27.23 -15.65
CA GLY A 343 -43.19 26.92 -15.67
C GLY A 343 -43.42 25.55 -15.04
N PHE A 344 -43.68 25.46 -13.71
CA PHE A 344 -44.25 24.27 -13.08
C PHE A 344 -45.70 24.09 -13.50
N PRO A 345 -46.24 22.84 -13.58
CA PRO A 345 -47.62 22.55 -13.24
C PRO A 345 -47.67 21.71 -11.94
N GLY A 346 -48.45 22.23 -10.97
CA GLY A 346 -48.93 21.48 -9.86
C GLY A 346 -50.14 20.64 -10.27
N GLY A 347 -50.47 19.68 -9.41
CA GLY A 347 -51.75 18.98 -9.45
C GLY A 347 -51.78 17.68 -8.70
N GLN A 348 -52.42 17.74 -7.58
CA GLN A 348 -53.20 16.79 -6.79
C GLN A 348 -52.42 15.73 -6.01
#